data_b761eacc912d2230a0ea16557f4a1c1e
#
_entry.id   b761eacc912d2230a0ea16557f4a1c1e
#
_cell.length_a   1.000
_cell.length_b   1.000
_cell.length_c   1.000
_cell.angle_alpha   90.00
_cell.angle_beta   90.00
_cell.angle_gamma   90.00
#
_symmetry.space_group_name_H-M   'P 1'
#
loop_
_entity.id
_entity.type
_entity.pdbx_description
1 polymer ?
#
loop_
_entity_poly.entity_id
_entity_poly.type
_entity_poly.pdbx_seq_one_letter_code
_entity_poly.pdbx_strand_id
1 'polypeptide(L)'
;SNSSGLHRVLQDTTLALLRQPDLWVYANVESGNVPFNAAESTFNRLSMTERSKLREELTTNVGGVRSSGGDLTSRGDADATSEFIVVTVLVASRRVVNLKQAENGEQLRESLRILGSTASSDLMALEVIWQPDGVGDVLSADELVTAYPNLRHL
;
A
#
# COMPACT_ATOMS: atom_id res chain seq x y z
N SER A 1 22.44 2.90 3.20
CA SER A 1 21.68 4.06 3.54
C SER A 1 21.57 4.19 5.04
N ASN A 2 21.36 5.38 5.48
CA ASN A 2 21.26 5.66 6.89
C ASN A 2 19.82 6.01 7.26
N SER A 3 19.56 6.05 8.55
CA SER A 3 18.20 6.29 9.03
C SER A 3 17.68 7.68 8.69
N SER A 4 18.55 8.66 8.51
CA SER A 4 18.08 10.00 8.16
C SER A 4 17.57 10.05 6.72
N GLY A 5 18.18 9.29 5.81
CA GLY A 5 17.68 9.18 4.44
C GLY A 5 16.33 8.46 4.39
N LEU A 6 16.21 7.36 5.13
CA LEU A 6 14.94 6.64 5.23
C LEU A 6 13.86 7.53 5.84
N HIS A 7 14.21 8.26 6.89
CA HIS A 7 13.29 9.14 7.57
C HIS A 7 12.73 10.20 6.60
N ARG A 8 13.60 10.74 5.76
CA ARG A 8 13.17 11.74 4.79
C ARG A 8 12.19 11.16 3.78
N VAL A 9 12.46 9.94 3.30
CA VAL A 9 11.54 9.27 2.38
C VAL A 9 10.19 9.03 3.05
N LEU A 10 10.20 8.59 4.30
CA LEU A 10 8.96 8.37 5.03
C LEU A 10 8.16 9.66 5.18
N GLN A 11 8.83 10.74 5.57
CA GLN A 11 8.15 12.02 5.70
C GLN A 11 7.61 12.54 4.38
N ASP A 12 8.40 12.47 3.34
CA ASP A 12 7.96 12.94 2.03
C ASP A 12 6.77 12.14 1.53
N THR A 13 6.79 10.82 1.74
CA THR A 13 5.71 9.95 1.29
C THR A 13 4.43 10.21 2.06
N THR A 14 4.51 10.25 3.41
CA THR A 14 3.31 10.50 4.21
C THR A 14 2.74 11.88 3.95
N LEU A 15 3.57 12.88 3.76
CA LEU A 15 3.09 14.22 3.42
C LEU A 15 2.41 14.26 2.06
N ALA A 16 2.99 13.58 1.07
CA ALA A 16 2.39 13.54 -0.26
C ALA A 16 0.99 12.93 -0.20
N LEU A 17 0.83 11.84 0.56
CA LEU A 17 -0.47 11.20 0.71
C LEU A 17 -1.45 12.08 1.49
N LEU A 18 -0.97 12.72 2.55
CA LEU A 18 -1.81 13.57 3.39
C LEU A 18 -2.33 14.81 2.66
N ARG A 19 -1.63 15.23 1.61
CA ARG A 19 -2.03 16.42 0.84
C ARG A 19 -3.14 16.16 -0.15
N GLN A 20 -3.48 14.89 -0.41
CA GLN A 20 -4.46 14.54 -1.44
C GLN A 20 -5.50 13.57 -0.92
N PRO A 21 -6.23 13.93 0.16
CA PRO A 21 -7.21 13.02 0.75
C PRO A 21 -8.38 12.72 -0.19
N ASP A 22 -8.68 13.58 -1.12
CA ASP A 22 -9.75 13.34 -2.08
C ASP A 22 -9.40 12.25 -3.10
N LEU A 23 -8.16 11.82 -3.16
CA LEU A 23 -7.77 10.67 -3.99
C LEU A 23 -7.88 9.34 -3.24
N TRP A 24 -8.08 9.37 -1.94
CA TRP A 24 -8.17 8.14 -1.15
C TRP A 24 -9.52 7.48 -1.35
N VAL A 25 -9.53 6.21 -1.72
CA VAL A 25 -10.75 5.45 -1.89
C VAL A 25 -10.75 4.22 -0.98
N TYR A 26 -9.64 3.51 -0.93
CA TYR A 26 -9.49 2.31 -0.12
C TYR A 26 -8.24 2.41 0.71
N ALA A 27 -8.23 1.70 1.82
CA ALA A 27 -7.04 1.60 2.66
C ALA A 27 -7.03 0.29 3.43
N ASN A 28 -5.84 -0.14 3.83
CA ASN A 28 -5.63 -1.22 4.76
C ASN A 28 -4.47 -0.83 5.66
N VAL A 29 -4.68 -0.91 6.95
CA VAL A 29 -3.67 -0.53 7.94
C VAL A 29 -3.46 -1.72 8.87
N GLU A 30 -2.22 -2.14 9.01
CA GLU A 30 -1.86 -3.26 9.88
C GLU A 30 -0.65 -2.89 10.70
N SER A 31 -0.57 -3.41 11.90
CA SER A 31 0.62 -3.27 12.72
C SER A 31 0.75 -4.51 13.59
N GLY A 32 1.97 -4.79 14.02
CA GLY A 32 2.25 -5.93 14.88
C GLY A 32 3.63 -5.79 15.47
N ASN A 33 3.91 -6.63 16.44
CA ASN A 33 5.19 -6.64 17.14
C ASN A 33 5.89 -7.96 16.89
N VAL A 34 7.19 -7.89 16.68
CA VAL A 34 8.01 -9.09 16.51
C VAL A 34 9.26 -8.93 17.37
N PRO A 35 9.89 -10.05 17.79
CA PRO A 35 11.16 -9.95 18.49
C PRO A 35 12.20 -9.27 17.61
N PHE A 36 13.11 -8.54 18.22
CA PHE A 36 14.10 -7.78 17.48
C PHE A 36 14.89 -8.67 16.51
N ASN A 37 15.24 -9.88 16.95
CA ASN A 37 16.02 -10.80 16.11
C ASN A 37 15.22 -11.37 14.92
N ALA A 38 13.91 -11.17 14.89
CA ALA A 38 13.07 -11.59 13.77
C ALA A 38 12.63 -10.42 12.90
N ALA A 39 13.04 -9.21 13.23
CA ALA A 39 12.53 -8.02 12.56
C ALA A 39 12.90 -7.99 11.08
N GLU A 40 14.15 -8.28 10.78
CA GLU A 40 14.62 -8.22 9.39
C GLU A 40 13.93 -9.26 8.51
N SER A 41 13.87 -10.50 8.97
CA SER A 41 13.25 -11.56 8.19
C SER A 41 11.75 -11.30 8.02
N THR A 42 11.10 -10.77 9.05
CA THR A 42 9.68 -10.42 8.95
C THR A 42 9.46 -9.31 7.94
N PHE A 43 10.28 -8.27 8.00
CA PHE A 43 10.16 -7.15 7.07
C PHE A 43 10.36 -7.64 5.63
N ASN A 44 11.37 -8.45 5.40
CA ASN A 44 11.65 -8.96 4.06
C ASN A 44 10.51 -9.84 3.54
N ARG A 45 9.93 -10.66 4.40
CA ARG A 45 8.79 -11.49 4.03
C ARG A 45 7.58 -10.64 3.65
N LEU A 46 7.30 -9.62 4.44
CA LEU A 46 6.18 -8.71 4.13
C LEU A 46 6.42 -7.96 2.83
N SER A 47 7.67 -7.53 2.61
CA SER A 47 8.02 -6.85 1.37
C SER A 47 7.77 -7.74 0.16
N MET A 48 8.24 -8.98 0.22
CA MET A 48 8.03 -9.91 -0.88
C MET A 48 6.56 -10.20 -1.11
N THR A 49 5.80 -10.35 -0.04
CA THR A 49 4.36 -10.58 -0.14
C THR A 49 3.68 -9.43 -0.88
N GLU A 50 3.99 -8.20 -0.48
CA GLU A 50 3.34 -7.06 -1.13
C GLU A 50 3.76 -6.92 -2.58
N ARG A 51 5.03 -7.14 -2.88
CA ARG A 51 5.51 -7.04 -4.26
C ARG A 51 4.92 -8.10 -5.17
N SER A 52 4.57 -9.26 -4.64
CA SER A 52 4.07 -10.36 -5.45
C SER A 52 2.56 -10.32 -5.66
N LYS A 53 1.83 -9.53 -4.90
CA LYS A 53 0.36 -9.51 -4.99
C LYS A 53 -0.13 -9.19 -6.39
N LEU A 54 0.35 -8.11 -6.96
CA LEU A 54 -0.09 -7.71 -8.29
C LEU A 54 0.50 -8.61 -9.37
N ARG A 55 1.72 -9.07 -9.16
CA ARG A 55 2.36 -9.98 -10.13
C ARG A 55 1.57 -11.27 -10.27
N GLU A 56 1.11 -11.83 -9.18
CA GLU A 56 0.30 -13.04 -9.21
C GLU A 56 -1.02 -12.81 -9.95
N GLU A 57 -1.66 -11.68 -9.68
CA GLU A 57 -2.90 -11.34 -10.35
C GLU A 57 -2.70 -11.19 -11.85
N LEU A 58 -1.66 -10.52 -12.27
CA LEU A 58 -1.36 -10.34 -13.68
C LEU A 58 -1.05 -11.66 -14.36
N THR A 59 -0.31 -12.54 -13.69
CA THR A 59 0.03 -13.85 -14.22
C THR A 59 -1.23 -14.69 -14.42
N THR A 60 -2.13 -14.66 -13.46
CA THR A 60 -3.40 -15.37 -13.56
C THR A 60 -4.21 -14.86 -14.74
N ASN A 61 -4.27 -13.57 -14.91
CA ASN A 61 -5.00 -12.95 -16.01
C ASN A 61 -4.40 -13.30 -17.36
N VAL A 62 -3.08 -13.37 -17.46
CA VAL A 62 -2.40 -13.73 -18.71
C VAL A 62 -2.61 -15.21 -19.02
N GLY A 63 -2.58 -16.07 -18.01
CA GLY A 63 -2.78 -17.50 -18.20
C GLY A 63 -4.21 -17.85 -18.52
N GLY A 64 -5.17 -17.09 -18.06
CA GLY A 64 -6.57 -17.27 -18.36
C GLY A 64 -6.98 -16.39 -19.52
N VAL A 65 -8.15 -16.68 -20.06
CA VAL A 65 -8.71 -15.79 -21.04
C VAL A 65 -8.91 -14.45 -20.37
N ARG A 66 -8.18 -13.49 -20.83
CA ARG A 66 -8.34 -12.16 -20.30
C ARG A 66 -9.59 -11.54 -20.90
N SER A 67 -10.70 -12.10 -20.52
CA SER A 67 -11.98 -11.54 -20.86
C SER A 67 -12.23 -10.24 -20.15
N SER A 68 -11.31 -9.88 -19.29
CA SER A 68 -11.41 -8.66 -18.52
C SER A 68 -11.62 -7.42 -19.39
N GLY A 69 -11.06 -7.42 -20.59
CA GLY A 69 -11.29 -6.29 -21.48
C GLY A 69 -12.76 -6.15 -21.85
N GLY A 70 -13.37 -7.28 -22.18
CA GLY A 70 -14.81 -7.28 -22.46
C GLY A 70 -15.63 -6.98 -21.22
N ASP A 71 -15.20 -7.51 -20.09
CA ASP A 71 -15.89 -7.26 -18.84
C ASP A 71 -15.84 -5.79 -18.45
N LEU A 72 -14.69 -5.16 -18.67
CA LEU A 72 -14.56 -3.74 -18.38
C LEU A 72 -15.55 -2.93 -19.20
N THR A 73 -15.72 -3.29 -20.46
CA THR A 73 -16.67 -2.60 -21.32
C THR A 73 -18.10 -2.83 -20.86
N SER A 74 -18.39 -4.05 -20.41
CA SER A 74 -19.77 -4.41 -20.05
C SER A 74 -20.16 -3.92 -18.67
N ARG A 75 -19.20 -3.60 -17.81
CA ARG A 75 -19.50 -3.16 -16.46
C ARG A 75 -20.01 -1.74 -16.38
N GLY A 76 -20.00 -1.04 -17.47
CA GLY A 76 -20.55 0.29 -17.49
C GLY A 76 -19.55 1.34 -17.06
N ASP A 77 -20.02 2.55 -17.04
CA ASP A 77 -19.15 3.70 -16.92
C ASP A 77 -18.50 3.85 -15.56
N ALA A 78 -19.21 3.41 -14.50
CA ALA A 78 -18.70 3.59 -13.14
C ALA A 78 -17.37 2.86 -12.96
N ASP A 79 -17.29 1.60 -13.44
CA ASP A 79 -16.06 0.84 -13.33
C ASP A 79 -15.04 1.26 -14.37
N ALA A 80 -15.49 1.65 -15.55
CA ALA A 80 -14.59 2.08 -16.60
C ALA A 80 -13.83 3.33 -16.23
N THR A 81 -14.40 4.17 -15.35
CA THR A 81 -13.74 5.37 -14.90
C THR A 81 -12.92 5.18 -13.63
N SER A 82 -12.99 3.99 -13.02
CA SER A 82 -12.24 3.71 -11.79
C SER A 82 -10.84 3.27 -12.14
N GLU A 83 -9.88 4.12 -11.85
CA GLU A 83 -8.47 3.88 -12.12
C GLU A 83 -7.73 4.06 -10.81
N PHE A 84 -7.00 3.02 -10.40
CA PHE A 84 -6.35 3.02 -9.10
C PHE A 84 -4.86 2.78 -9.22
N ILE A 85 -4.13 3.39 -8.31
CA ILE A 85 -2.77 2.98 -8.00
C ILE A 85 -2.76 2.61 -6.52
N VAL A 86 -1.85 1.73 -6.15
CA VAL A 86 -1.70 1.29 -4.76
C VAL A 86 -0.34 1.76 -4.25
N VAL A 87 -0.36 2.40 -3.12
CA VAL A 87 0.87 2.80 -2.43
C VAL A 87 0.94 1.98 -1.15
N THR A 88 1.99 1.18 -1.02
CA THR A 88 2.24 0.40 0.18
C THR A 88 3.42 1.01 0.91
N VAL A 89 3.24 1.29 2.19
CA VAL A 89 4.30 1.82 3.04
C VAL A 89 4.57 0.80 4.14
N LEU A 90 5.76 0.21 4.11
CA LEU A 90 6.21 -0.76 5.12
C LEU A 90 7.24 -0.09 6.01
N VAL A 91 7.02 -0.16 7.31
CA VAL A 91 7.90 0.47 8.29
C VAL A 91 8.27 -0.54 9.36
N ALA A 92 9.56 -0.65 9.65
CA ALA A 92 10.03 -1.35 10.83
C ALA A 92 10.60 -0.31 11.80
N SER A 93 10.08 -0.31 13.02
CA SER A 93 10.44 0.67 14.03
C SER A 93 10.90 -0.03 15.31
N ARG A 94 11.93 0.55 15.96
CA ARG A 94 12.36 0.06 17.27
C ARG A 94 11.30 0.31 18.32
N ARG A 95 10.58 1.42 18.18
CA ARG A 95 9.52 1.78 19.10
C ARG A 95 8.23 1.15 18.62
N VAL A 96 7.43 0.69 19.56
CA VAL A 96 6.10 0.12 19.23
C VAL A 96 5.26 1.17 18.54
N VAL A 97 4.69 0.79 17.40
CA VAL A 97 3.77 1.64 16.67
C VAL A 97 2.44 0.92 16.61
N ASN A 98 1.44 1.49 17.26
CA ASN A 98 0.10 0.91 17.28
C ASN A 98 -0.79 1.67 16.32
N LEU A 99 -1.12 1.02 15.21
CA LEU A 99 -2.02 1.58 14.23
C LEU A 99 -3.32 0.79 14.26
N LYS A 100 -4.42 1.48 14.10
CA LYS A 100 -5.73 0.85 13.99
C LYS A 100 -6.12 0.77 12.53
N GLN A 101 -6.92 -0.24 12.20
CA GLN A 101 -7.47 -0.33 10.86
C GLN A 101 -8.30 0.92 10.57
N ALA A 102 -8.13 1.45 9.36
CA ALA A 102 -8.82 2.66 8.95
C ALA A 102 -10.14 2.29 8.27
N GLU A 103 -11.24 2.84 8.76
CA GLU A 103 -12.56 2.62 8.19
C GLU A 103 -13.11 3.89 7.55
N ASN A 104 -12.38 4.98 7.67
CA ASN A 104 -12.74 6.24 7.03
C ASN A 104 -11.49 7.09 6.85
N GLY A 105 -11.64 8.21 6.14
CA GLY A 105 -10.51 9.06 5.83
C GLY A 105 -9.85 9.68 7.05
N GLU A 106 -10.65 9.98 8.08
CA GLU A 106 -10.13 10.56 9.31
C GLU A 106 -9.14 9.60 9.99
N GLN A 107 -9.51 8.33 10.05
CA GLN A 107 -8.66 7.31 10.66
C GLN A 107 -7.41 7.04 9.81
N LEU A 108 -7.54 7.07 8.50
CA LEU A 108 -6.36 6.93 7.64
C LEU A 108 -5.42 8.11 7.83
N ARG A 109 -5.95 9.31 7.93
CA ARG A 109 -5.15 10.50 8.20
C ARG A 109 -4.33 10.33 9.47
N GLU A 110 -4.98 9.83 10.52
CA GLU A 110 -4.31 9.62 11.79
C GLU A 110 -3.19 8.60 11.69
N SER A 111 -3.45 7.48 10.99
CA SER A 111 -2.41 6.46 10.78
C SER A 111 -1.22 7.02 10.02
N LEU A 112 -1.47 7.82 8.99
CA LEU A 112 -0.39 8.43 8.23
C LEU A 112 0.42 9.41 9.09
N ARG A 113 -0.25 10.15 9.96
CA ARG A 113 0.44 11.06 10.87
C ARG A 113 1.33 10.30 11.86
N ILE A 114 0.79 9.21 12.40
CA ILE A 114 1.55 8.39 13.34
C ILE A 114 2.80 7.83 12.65
N LEU A 115 2.64 7.28 11.46
CA LEU A 115 3.77 6.75 10.70
C LEU A 115 4.79 7.84 10.42
N GLY A 116 4.33 8.99 9.94
CA GLY A 116 5.22 10.10 9.59
C GLY A 116 5.95 10.70 10.79
N SER A 117 5.45 10.45 12.00
CA SER A 117 6.07 10.96 13.22
C SER A 117 7.17 10.04 13.76
N THR A 118 7.44 8.91 13.10
CA THR A 118 8.51 8.01 13.53
C THR A 118 9.83 8.74 13.52
N ALA A 119 10.52 8.71 14.65
CA ALA A 119 11.82 9.39 14.75
C ALA A 119 12.85 8.65 13.91
N SER A 120 13.82 9.40 13.36
CA SER A 120 14.84 8.78 12.53
C SER A 120 15.65 7.75 13.31
N SER A 121 15.85 7.97 14.62
CA SER A 121 16.58 7.04 15.47
C SER A 121 15.83 5.75 15.73
N ASP A 122 14.51 5.75 15.54
CA ASP A 122 13.68 4.56 15.74
C ASP A 122 13.45 3.80 14.43
N LEU A 123 13.71 4.41 13.31
CA LEU A 123 13.39 3.83 12.01
C LEU A 123 14.46 2.81 11.61
N MET A 124 14.07 1.56 11.51
CA MET A 124 14.98 0.45 11.18
C MET A 124 14.96 0.13 9.69
N ALA A 125 13.79 0.15 9.09
CA ALA A 125 13.63 -0.16 7.67
C ALA A 125 12.38 0.50 7.14
N LEU A 126 12.43 0.81 5.87
CA LEU A 126 11.30 1.44 5.19
C LEU A 126 11.29 0.98 3.75
N GLU A 127 10.10 0.70 3.25
CA GLU A 127 9.92 0.45 1.84
C GLU A 127 8.62 1.10 1.40
N VAL A 128 8.67 1.79 0.26
CA VAL A 128 7.49 2.37 -0.37
C VAL A 128 7.35 1.73 -1.74
N ILE A 129 6.21 1.10 -1.96
CA ILE A 129 5.95 0.37 -3.20
C ILE A 129 4.78 1.03 -3.90
N TRP A 130 4.99 1.41 -5.16
CA TRP A 130 3.95 1.98 -6.01
C TRP A 130 3.59 0.92 -7.06
N GLN A 131 2.30 0.61 -7.17
CA GLN A 131 1.86 -0.39 -8.12
C GLN A 131 0.59 0.07 -8.82
N PRO A 132 0.46 -0.20 -10.12
CA PRO A 132 1.46 -0.85 -10.98
C PRO A 132 2.64 0.08 -11.21
N ASP A 133 3.82 -0.48 -11.53
CA ASP A 133 5.05 0.31 -11.62
C ASP A 133 5.29 0.92 -12.99
N GLY A 134 4.49 0.60 -13.98
CA GLY A 134 4.60 1.22 -15.29
C GLY A 134 4.04 2.63 -15.30
N VAL A 135 4.74 3.53 -15.98
CA VAL A 135 4.28 4.92 -16.06
C VAL A 135 2.92 4.97 -16.76
N GLY A 136 1.95 5.58 -16.07
CA GLY A 136 0.61 5.70 -16.60
C GLY A 136 -0.26 4.46 -16.45
N ASP A 137 0.30 3.36 -15.95
CA ASP A 137 -0.49 2.15 -15.71
C ASP A 137 -1.35 2.33 -14.48
N VAL A 138 -2.54 1.74 -14.53
CA VAL A 138 -3.52 1.80 -13.44
C VAL A 138 -4.17 0.45 -13.27
N LEU A 139 -4.83 0.26 -12.14
CA LEU A 139 -5.60 -0.94 -11.85
C LEU A 139 -7.08 -0.63 -11.96
N SER A 140 -7.82 -1.59 -12.48
CA SER A 140 -9.28 -1.53 -12.41
C SER A 140 -9.73 -1.88 -11.00
N ALA A 141 -11.00 -1.65 -10.71
CA ALA A 141 -11.56 -2.02 -9.41
C ALA A 141 -11.45 -3.53 -9.17
N ASP A 142 -11.72 -4.35 -10.18
CA ASP A 142 -11.62 -5.80 -10.03
C ASP A 142 -10.18 -6.24 -9.77
N GLU A 143 -9.25 -5.69 -10.50
CA GLU A 143 -7.83 -6.01 -10.27
C GLU A 143 -7.39 -5.60 -8.87
N LEU A 144 -7.87 -4.44 -8.44
CA LEU A 144 -7.51 -3.92 -7.13
C LEU A 144 -7.97 -4.86 -6.01
N VAL A 145 -9.26 -5.22 -6.01
CA VAL A 145 -9.80 -6.02 -4.91
C VAL A 145 -9.32 -7.46 -4.96
N THR A 146 -8.99 -7.96 -6.14
CA THR A 146 -8.46 -9.31 -6.27
C THR A 146 -7.03 -9.38 -5.75
N ALA A 147 -6.20 -8.41 -6.13
CA ALA A 147 -4.80 -8.40 -5.71
C ALA A 147 -4.64 -7.98 -4.24
N TYR A 148 -5.53 -7.13 -3.74
CA TYR A 148 -5.45 -6.55 -2.40
C TYR A 148 -6.77 -6.76 -1.65
N PRO A 149 -7.08 -8.01 -1.28
CA PRO A 149 -8.41 -8.31 -0.71
C PRO A 149 -8.66 -7.72 0.67
N ASN A 150 -7.62 -7.26 1.34
CA ASN A 150 -7.78 -6.67 2.68
C ASN A 150 -8.09 -5.17 2.65
N LEU A 151 -8.12 -4.56 1.47
CA LEU A 151 -8.48 -3.16 1.36
C LEU A 151 -9.93 -2.94 1.77
N ARG A 152 -10.16 -1.85 2.47
CA ARG A 152 -11.50 -1.45 2.91
C ARG A 152 -11.86 -0.12 2.27
N HIS A 153 -13.08 -0.01 1.85
CA HIS A 153 -13.59 1.24 1.30
C HIS A 153 -13.70 2.27 2.43
N LEU A 154 -13.10 3.43 2.22
CA LEU A 154 -13.13 4.50 3.21
C LEU A 154 -14.46 5.25 3.23
#